data_64f45f83fdbfb1b37abaee427a3df117
#
_entry.id   64f45f83fdbfb1b37abaee427a3df117
#
_cell.length_a   1.000
_cell.length_b   1.000
_cell.length_c   1.000
_cell.angle_alpha   90.00
_cell.angle_beta   90.00
_cell.angle_gamma   90.00
#
_symmetry.space_group_name_H-M   'P 1'
#
loop_
_entity.id
_entity.type
_entity.pdbx_description
1 polymer ?
#
loop_
_entity_poly.entity_id
_entity_poly.type
_entity_poly.pdbx_seq_one_letter_code
_entity_poly.pdbx_strand_id
1 'polypeptide(L)'
;MTTTTDAALRTLADDYATVRTSVGAYRIDAPLVRLRGDDRLSFLDGLLAKSADFVEPDTVREALALRDDGTPFAILLHCEVGEESWLLPRTRITAGELRAHLDGLEVPPGVTVETEPEGWGVTAFEGPAAWAVAAAFVDFDISGLPLHAVTEAAVPGAPAAVAHLARVGTTGEYGYLLISDTPEATHRAVLAAVREQGGHPVGREGLDRVRAEAGMALCATGFLGLTVDRADLSWMVDWDRLGEFRGSGGLARPAADGPRLTALTASPGSRFAAGAEVTAAGQAVGTVLWQAPSANGDEELVLALLDAPFWVPGLDLAAEDEQASRRPLSTVTLPRVVARSLTTRIS
;
A
#
# COMPACT_ATOMS: atom_id res chain seq x y z
N MET A 1 3.56 -22.38 -31.35
CA MET A 1 2.64 -21.47 -32.06
C MET A 1 1.27 -21.58 -31.44
N THR A 2 0.79 -20.55 -30.89
CA THR A 2 -0.53 -20.28 -30.27
C THR A 2 -0.33 -19.79 -28.86
N THR A 3 -0.69 -18.65 -28.40
CA THR A 3 -1.70 -17.67 -28.76
C THR A 3 -1.40 -16.41 -27.97
N THR A 4 -0.95 -15.39 -28.65
CA THR A 4 -0.92 -14.02 -28.14
C THR A 4 -2.20 -13.36 -28.68
N THR A 5 -3.36 -13.69 -28.10
CA THR A 5 -4.60 -13.03 -28.46
C THR A 5 -5.59 -13.25 -27.32
N ASP A 6 -5.67 -12.28 -26.41
CA ASP A 6 -6.81 -11.83 -25.65
C ASP A 6 -6.41 -11.00 -24.42
N ALA A 7 -5.44 -10.11 -24.56
CA ALA A 7 -5.41 -8.92 -23.72
C ALA A 7 -6.11 -7.83 -24.53
N ALA A 8 -7.44 -7.93 -24.65
CA ALA A 8 -8.24 -6.76 -24.96
C ALA A 8 -7.75 -5.64 -24.03
N LEU A 9 -7.51 -4.44 -24.56
CA LEU A 9 -7.13 -3.27 -23.77
C LEU A 9 -8.21 -3.05 -22.73
N ARG A 10 -8.00 -3.61 -21.51
CA ARG A 10 -8.92 -3.41 -20.40
C ARG A 10 -8.84 -1.97 -19.97
N THR A 11 -10.00 -1.42 -19.65
CA THR A 11 -10.10 -0.06 -19.18
C THR A 11 -9.80 0.00 -17.67
N LEU A 12 -9.42 1.17 -17.20
CA LEU A 12 -9.31 1.43 -15.76
C LEU A 12 -10.62 1.10 -15.04
N ALA A 13 -11.76 1.38 -15.66
CA ALA A 13 -13.08 1.05 -15.11
C ALA A 13 -13.30 -0.47 -14.93
N ASP A 14 -12.81 -1.30 -15.87
CA ASP A 14 -12.87 -2.76 -15.75
C ASP A 14 -12.01 -3.25 -14.57
N ASP A 15 -10.80 -2.73 -14.43
CA ASP A 15 -9.89 -3.07 -13.32
C ASP A 15 -10.50 -2.66 -11.98
N TYR A 16 -11.04 -1.45 -11.90
CA TYR A 16 -11.74 -0.95 -10.72
C TYR A 16 -12.93 -1.87 -10.36
N ALA A 17 -13.79 -2.16 -11.33
CA ALA A 17 -14.94 -3.03 -11.13
C ALA A 17 -14.53 -4.42 -10.66
N THR A 18 -13.46 -4.99 -11.22
CA THR A 18 -12.95 -6.31 -10.83
C THR A 18 -12.53 -6.36 -9.38
N VAL A 19 -11.73 -5.39 -8.90
CA VAL A 19 -11.30 -5.35 -7.50
C VAL A 19 -12.48 -5.12 -6.56
N ARG A 20 -13.51 -4.36 -6.98
CA ARG A 20 -14.69 -4.08 -6.14
C ARG A 20 -15.74 -5.17 -6.15
N THR A 21 -15.76 -6.07 -7.15
CA THR A 21 -16.87 -7.03 -7.30
C THR A 21 -16.46 -8.50 -7.35
N SER A 22 -15.18 -8.78 -7.61
CA SER A 22 -14.63 -10.13 -7.74
C SER A 22 -13.24 -10.21 -7.09
N VAL A 23 -12.18 -10.39 -7.88
CA VAL A 23 -10.79 -10.41 -7.43
C VAL A 23 -9.87 -9.97 -8.56
N GLY A 24 -9.01 -8.99 -8.28
CA GLY A 24 -7.93 -8.56 -9.15
C GLY A 24 -6.59 -9.10 -8.69
N ALA A 25 -5.74 -9.57 -9.64
CA ALA A 25 -4.38 -10.00 -9.34
C ALA A 25 -3.34 -9.12 -10.00
N TYR A 26 -2.20 -8.95 -9.37
CA TYR A 26 -1.09 -8.18 -9.89
C TYR A 26 0.25 -8.63 -9.29
N ARG A 27 1.33 -8.39 -10.03
CA ARG A 27 2.68 -8.52 -9.47
C ARG A 27 3.03 -7.27 -8.71
N ILE A 28 3.73 -7.45 -7.60
CA ILE A 28 4.33 -6.32 -6.89
C ILE A 28 5.75 -6.15 -7.44
N ASP A 29 5.91 -5.09 -8.22
CA ASP A 29 7.19 -4.67 -8.78
C ASP A 29 7.87 -3.70 -7.81
N ALA A 30 8.23 -4.21 -6.63
CA ALA A 30 8.94 -3.50 -5.58
C ALA A 30 10.10 -4.37 -5.07
N PRO A 31 11.20 -3.76 -4.63
CA PRO A 31 12.34 -4.50 -4.13
C PRO A 31 11.95 -5.29 -2.87
N LEU A 32 12.31 -6.56 -2.84
CA LEU A 32 12.09 -7.44 -1.69
C LEU A 32 13.40 -7.52 -0.88
N VAL A 33 13.30 -7.50 0.44
CA VAL A 33 14.45 -7.71 1.34
C VAL A 33 14.17 -8.91 2.22
N ARG A 34 15.16 -9.78 2.36
CA ARG A 34 15.16 -10.91 3.26
C ARG A 34 16.22 -10.73 4.32
N LEU A 35 15.83 -10.90 5.57
CA LEU A 35 16.72 -10.85 6.72
C LEU A 35 16.73 -12.20 7.44
N ARG A 36 17.91 -12.64 7.87
CA ARG A 36 18.12 -13.84 8.67
C ARG A 36 19.09 -13.58 9.79
N GLY A 37 19.05 -14.39 10.81
CA GLY A 37 19.89 -14.31 12.00
C GLY A 37 19.10 -13.91 13.23
N ASP A 38 19.62 -14.29 14.39
CA ASP A 38 18.90 -14.14 15.68
C ASP A 38 18.67 -12.66 16.02
N ASP A 39 19.63 -11.79 15.69
CA ASP A 39 19.55 -10.35 15.97
C ASP A 39 18.85 -9.54 14.87
N ARG A 40 18.14 -10.16 13.90
CA ARG A 40 17.45 -9.48 12.81
C ARG A 40 16.38 -8.49 13.29
N LEU A 41 15.67 -8.83 14.37
CA LEU A 41 14.66 -7.93 14.96
C LEU A 41 15.30 -6.71 15.59
N SER A 42 16.47 -6.86 16.22
CA SER A 42 17.25 -5.73 16.74
C SER A 42 17.74 -4.79 15.63
N PHE A 43 18.15 -5.35 14.48
CA PHE A 43 18.47 -4.55 13.29
C PHE A 43 17.23 -3.79 12.78
N LEU A 44 16.08 -4.47 12.70
CA LEU A 44 14.82 -3.83 12.28
C LEU A 44 14.34 -2.77 13.26
N ASP A 45 14.64 -2.93 14.53
CA ASP A 45 14.32 -1.95 15.57
C ASP A 45 15.07 -0.63 15.38
N GLY A 46 16.31 -0.69 14.90
CA GLY A 46 17.08 0.50 14.50
C GLY A 46 16.62 1.12 13.16
N LEU A 47 15.93 0.37 12.31
CA LEU A 47 15.43 0.84 11.00
C LEU A 47 14.03 1.44 11.08
N LEU A 48 13.13 0.83 11.86
CA LEU A 48 11.69 1.09 11.82
C LEU A 48 11.25 2.05 12.92
N ALA A 49 10.34 2.94 12.59
CA ALA A 49 9.82 3.95 13.52
C ALA A 49 8.93 3.37 14.64
N LYS A 50 8.53 2.10 14.54
CA LYS A 50 7.91 1.33 15.63
C LYS A 50 8.78 0.13 15.97
N SER A 51 8.82 -0.26 17.25
CA SER A 51 9.62 -1.39 17.72
C SER A 51 9.33 -2.69 16.98
N ALA A 52 10.39 -3.43 16.69
CA ALA A 52 10.36 -4.77 16.13
C ALA A 52 10.50 -5.86 17.22
N ASP A 53 10.87 -5.51 18.45
CA ASP A 53 11.21 -6.46 19.52
C ASP A 53 10.09 -7.43 19.93
N PHE A 54 8.83 -7.05 19.71
CA PHE A 54 7.66 -7.83 20.13
C PHE A 54 6.79 -8.25 18.93
N VAL A 55 7.40 -8.45 17.77
CA VAL A 55 6.67 -8.99 16.61
C VAL A 55 6.45 -10.46 16.81
N GLU A 56 5.18 -10.86 16.80
CA GLU A 56 4.82 -12.27 16.88
C GLU A 56 5.26 -13.00 15.59
N PRO A 57 5.71 -14.25 15.68
CA PRO A 57 5.96 -15.08 14.51
C PRO A 57 4.70 -15.23 13.65
N ASP A 58 4.91 -15.48 12.36
CA ASP A 58 3.86 -15.72 11.39
C ASP A 58 2.85 -14.56 11.26
N THR A 59 3.36 -13.32 11.40
CA THR A 59 2.58 -12.09 11.26
C THR A 59 3.16 -11.15 10.21
N VAL A 60 2.28 -10.27 9.70
CA VAL A 60 2.65 -9.18 8.81
C VAL A 60 2.12 -7.87 9.36
N ARG A 61 2.95 -6.82 9.35
CA ARG A 61 2.56 -5.49 9.80
C ARG A 61 3.10 -4.40 8.87
N GLU A 62 2.46 -3.24 8.90
CA GLU A 62 3.01 -2.04 8.29
C GLU A 62 3.95 -1.33 9.25
N ALA A 63 5.08 -0.87 8.74
CA ALA A 63 6.07 -0.12 9.47
C ALA A 63 6.59 1.06 8.62
N LEU A 64 6.90 2.16 9.27
CA LEU A 64 7.47 3.35 8.63
C LEU A 64 8.98 3.35 8.78
N ALA A 65 9.70 3.52 7.67
CA ALA A 65 11.12 3.84 7.65
C ALA A 65 11.31 5.32 7.31
N LEU A 66 12.29 5.96 7.95
CA LEU A 66 12.57 7.39 7.81
C LEU A 66 13.95 7.64 7.21
N ARG A 67 14.12 8.76 6.52
CA ARG A 67 15.43 9.31 6.17
C ARG A 67 16.08 9.93 7.39
N ASP A 68 17.38 10.20 7.32
CA ASP A 68 18.16 10.77 8.43
C ASP A 68 17.62 12.12 8.91
N ASP A 69 16.94 12.87 8.04
CA ASP A 69 16.31 14.15 8.34
C ASP A 69 14.89 14.01 8.95
N GLY A 70 14.42 12.80 9.23
CA GLY A 70 13.08 12.51 9.77
C GLY A 70 11.96 12.53 8.75
N THR A 71 12.26 12.76 7.46
CA THR A 71 11.21 12.64 6.43
C THR A 71 10.89 11.18 6.12
N PRO A 72 9.65 10.85 5.73
CA PRO A 72 9.27 9.49 5.37
C PRO A 72 10.11 8.96 4.21
N PHE A 73 10.66 7.75 4.37
CA PHE A 73 11.35 7.03 3.30
C PHE A 73 10.43 6.03 2.62
N ALA A 74 9.88 5.10 3.38
CA ALA A 74 8.97 4.07 2.88
C ALA A 74 7.99 3.59 3.96
N ILE A 75 6.77 3.24 3.54
CA ILE A 75 5.93 2.31 4.29
C ILE A 75 6.33 0.92 3.82
N LEU A 76 6.74 0.07 4.74
CA LEU A 76 7.18 -1.30 4.52
C LEU A 76 6.15 -2.27 5.11
N LEU A 77 5.86 -3.35 4.41
CA LEU A 77 5.35 -4.56 5.05
C LEU A 77 6.53 -5.29 5.66
N HIS A 78 6.47 -5.55 6.94
CA HIS A 78 7.34 -6.46 7.66
C HIS A 78 6.57 -7.76 7.89
N CYS A 79 7.00 -8.83 7.19
CA CYS A 79 6.48 -10.17 7.37
C CYS A 79 7.50 -10.96 8.19
N GLU A 80 7.10 -11.46 9.34
CA GLU A 80 7.90 -12.33 10.18
C GLU A 80 7.47 -13.78 9.92
N VAL A 81 8.35 -14.61 9.39
CA VAL A 81 8.04 -15.99 8.99
C VAL A 81 9.13 -16.92 9.51
N GLY A 82 8.81 -17.74 10.51
CA GLY A 82 9.78 -18.62 11.13
C GLY A 82 11.01 -17.87 11.65
N GLU A 83 12.18 -18.15 11.10
CA GLU A 83 13.46 -17.49 11.47
C GLU A 83 13.89 -16.40 10.48
N GLU A 84 12.96 -15.91 9.65
CA GLU A 84 13.23 -14.93 8.63
C GLU A 84 12.27 -13.75 8.74
N SER A 85 12.79 -12.56 8.42
CA SER A 85 11.98 -11.36 8.23
C SER A 85 12.03 -10.94 6.77
N TRP A 86 10.88 -10.59 6.22
CA TRP A 86 10.76 -10.06 4.88
C TRP A 86 10.26 -8.62 4.90
N LEU A 87 10.93 -7.73 4.16
CA LEU A 87 10.46 -6.36 3.97
C LEU A 87 10.03 -6.15 2.53
N LEU A 88 8.83 -5.62 2.36
CA LEU A 88 8.26 -5.28 1.07
C LEU A 88 7.73 -3.84 1.08
N PRO A 89 8.31 -2.91 0.29
CA PRO A 89 7.79 -1.56 0.21
C PRO A 89 6.35 -1.52 -0.34
N ARG A 90 5.49 -0.81 0.37
CA ARG A 90 4.16 -0.45 -0.11
C ARG A 90 4.17 0.85 -0.91
N THR A 91 5.07 1.76 -0.56
CA THR A 91 5.31 2.99 -1.32
C THR A 91 6.31 2.75 -2.43
N ARG A 92 6.26 3.57 -3.47
CA ARG A 92 7.13 3.43 -4.63
C ARG A 92 8.55 3.86 -4.30
N ILE A 93 9.44 2.92 -4.23
CA ILE A 93 10.89 3.12 -4.13
C ILE A 93 11.60 2.14 -5.05
N THR A 94 12.76 2.51 -5.53
CA THR A 94 13.62 1.64 -6.35
C THR A 94 14.49 0.74 -5.48
N ALA A 95 14.98 -0.35 -6.06
CA ALA A 95 15.94 -1.23 -5.39
C ALA A 95 17.23 -0.49 -4.99
N GLY A 96 17.69 0.44 -5.84
CA GLY A 96 18.85 1.27 -5.53
C GLY A 96 18.64 2.18 -4.32
N GLU A 97 17.48 2.82 -4.21
CA GLU A 97 17.12 3.66 -3.05
C GLU A 97 17.02 2.82 -1.78
N LEU A 98 16.37 1.66 -1.84
CA LEU A 98 16.25 0.78 -0.68
C LEU A 98 17.62 0.26 -0.23
N ARG A 99 18.47 -0.18 -1.16
CA ARG A 99 19.83 -0.63 -0.84
C ARG A 99 20.65 0.48 -0.20
N ALA A 100 20.68 1.67 -0.80
CA ALA A 100 21.40 2.83 -0.24
C ALA A 100 20.89 3.22 1.16
N HIS A 101 19.60 3.03 1.40
CA HIS A 101 19.00 3.27 2.71
C HIS A 101 19.47 2.22 3.73
N LEU A 102 19.52 0.94 3.38
CA LEU A 102 19.98 -0.14 4.26
C LEU A 102 21.50 -0.09 4.50
N ASP A 103 22.29 0.23 3.48
CA ASP A 103 23.77 0.35 3.57
C ASP A 103 24.23 1.40 4.59
N GLY A 104 23.36 2.34 4.96
CA GLY A 104 23.65 3.33 6.01
C GLY A 104 23.50 2.83 7.44
N LEU A 105 23.12 1.56 7.64
CA LEU A 105 22.89 0.96 8.96
C LEU A 105 23.99 -0.06 9.30
N GLU A 106 24.34 -0.13 10.57
CA GLU A 106 25.26 -1.17 11.07
C GLU A 106 24.50 -2.49 11.20
N VAL A 107 24.93 -3.48 10.43
CA VAL A 107 24.33 -4.83 10.46
C VAL A 107 24.99 -5.63 11.59
N PRO A 108 24.22 -6.14 12.58
CA PRO A 108 24.78 -6.93 13.68
C PRO A 108 25.50 -8.19 13.17
N PRO A 109 26.54 -8.66 13.90
CA PRO A 109 27.19 -9.93 13.56
C PRO A 109 26.18 -11.09 13.53
N GLY A 110 26.26 -11.92 12.46
CA GLY A 110 25.33 -13.04 12.29
C GLY A 110 24.01 -12.70 11.60
N VAL A 111 23.72 -11.42 11.38
CA VAL A 111 22.58 -11.00 10.56
C VAL A 111 22.99 -10.92 9.10
N THR A 112 22.16 -11.48 8.21
CA THR A 112 22.30 -11.32 6.76
C THR A 112 21.13 -10.49 6.23
N VAL A 113 21.43 -9.52 5.36
CA VAL A 113 20.45 -8.66 4.68
C VAL A 113 20.60 -8.87 3.17
N GLU A 114 19.65 -9.54 2.56
CA GLU A 114 19.62 -9.79 1.13
C GLU A 114 18.60 -8.86 0.47
N THR A 115 19.06 -7.90 -0.32
CA THR A 115 18.18 -7.09 -1.16
C THR A 115 17.97 -7.75 -2.50
N GLU A 116 16.70 -7.91 -2.92
CA GLU A 116 16.31 -8.61 -4.15
C GLU A 116 16.89 -10.03 -4.23
N PRO A 117 16.55 -10.92 -3.26
CA PRO A 117 17.04 -12.29 -3.26
C PRO A 117 16.68 -12.97 -4.58
N GLU A 118 17.69 -13.61 -5.21
CA GLU A 118 17.54 -14.21 -6.52
C GLU A 118 16.43 -15.27 -6.54
N GLY A 119 15.60 -15.22 -7.57
CA GLY A 119 14.49 -16.15 -7.76
C GLY A 119 13.23 -15.83 -6.95
N TRP A 120 13.25 -14.87 -6.03
CA TRP A 120 12.08 -14.50 -5.24
C TRP A 120 11.25 -13.39 -5.89
N GLY A 121 9.95 -13.42 -5.60
CA GLY A 121 9.03 -12.38 -6.07
C GLY A 121 7.69 -12.45 -5.37
N VAL A 122 6.85 -11.43 -5.63
CA VAL A 122 5.58 -11.26 -4.94
C VAL A 122 4.44 -11.11 -5.92
N THR A 123 3.39 -11.89 -5.69
CA THR A 123 2.09 -11.75 -6.37
C THR A 123 1.02 -11.43 -5.34
N ALA A 124 0.24 -10.39 -5.59
CA ALA A 124 -0.90 -10.00 -4.76
C ALA A 124 -2.22 -10.18 -5.51
N PHE A 125 -3.28 -10.39 -4.74
CA PHE A 125 -4.65 -10.45 -5.26
C PHE A 125 -5.61 -9.92 -4.20
N GLU A 126 -6.52 -9.05 -4.64
CA GLU A 126 -7.42 -8.32 -3.74
C GLU A 126 -8.83 -8.23 -4.34
N GLY A 127 -9.83 -8.28 -3.47
CA GLY A 127 -11.24 -8.20 -3.85
C GLY A 127 -12.12 -9.05 -2.93
N PRO A 128 -13.45 -8.94 -3.01
CA PRO A 128 -14.38 -9.71 -2.16
C PRO A 128 -14.27 -11.23 -2.34
N ALA A 129 -13.78 -11.73 -3.49
CA ALA A 129 -13.54 -13.14 -3.74
C ALA A 129 -12.08 -13.60 -3.53
N ALA A 130 -11.20 -12.73 -3.03
CA ALA A 130 -9.78 -13.06 -2.88
C ALA A 130 -9.54 -14.22 -1.90
N TRP A 131 -10.40 -14.41 -0.91
CA TRP A 131 -10.32 -15.55 0.02
C TRP A 131 -10.46 -16.90 -0.72
N ALA A 132 -11.31 -16.99 -1.73
CA ALA A 132 -11.49 -18.22 -2.51
C ALA A 132 -10.26 -18.55 -3.36
N VAL A 133 -9.53 -17.52 -3.84
CA VAL A 133 -8.22 -17.69 -4.48
C VAL A 133 -7.20 -18.16 -3.47
N ALA A 134 -7.13 -17.55 -2.29
CA ALA A 134 -6.19 -17.91 -1.22
C ALA A 134 -6.37 -19.37 -0.75
N ALA A 135 -7.60 -19.87 -0.69
CA ALA A 135 -7.92 -21.24 -0.33
C ALA A 135 -7.25 -22.30 -1.23
N ALA A 136 -6.91 -21.95 -2.48
CA ALA A 136 -6.19 -22.87 -3.38
C ALA A 136 -4.70 -23.07 -3.02
N PHE A 137 -4.17 -22.30 -2.09
CA PHE A 137 -2.76 -22.30 -1.71
C PHE A 137 -2.50 -22.82 -0.29
N VAL A 138 -3.53 -23.24 0.45
CA VAL A 138 -3.44 -23.79 1.80
C VAL A 138 -4.23 -25.08 1.91
N ASP A 139 -3.93 -25.91 2.88
CA ASP A 139 -4.59 -27.20 3.12
C ASP A 139 -5.59 -27.16 4.29
N PHE A 140 -5.86 -25.98 4.82
CA PHE A 140 -6.81 -25.74 5.89
C PHE A 140 -7.92 -24.77 5.47
N ASP A 141 -8.96 -24.65 6.28
CA ASP A 141 -10.03 -23.67 6.04
C ASP A 141 -9.49 -22.25 6.14
N ILE A 142 -9.45 -21.54 5.00
CA ILE A 142 -8.91 -20.18 4.89
C ILE A 142 -9.61 -19.17 5.81
N SER A 143 -10.83 -19.47 6.27
CA SER A 143 -11.52 -18.61 7.25
C SER A 143 -10.79 -18.57 8.58
N GLY A 144 -9.99 -19.59 8.89
CA GLY A 144 -9.15 -19.67 10.09
C GLY A 144 -7.88 -18.82 10.04
N LEU A 145 -7.47 -18.29 8.86
CA LEU A 145 -6.30 -17.42 8.77
C LEU A 145 -6.66 -16.00 9.24
N PRO A 146 -6.09 -15.50 10.34
CA PRO A 146 -6.40 -14.15 10.85
C PRO A 146 -5.94 -13.06 9.87
N LEU A 147 -6.56 -11.88 9.96
CA LEU A 147 -6.01 -10.67 9.32
C LEU A 147 -4.61 -10.39 9.89
N HIS A 148 -3.68 -10.05 9.01
CA HIS A 148 -2.26 -9.83 9.33
C HIS A 148 -1.50 -11.09 9.75
N ALA A 149 -2.02 -12.28 9.50
CA ALA A 149 -1.25 -13.52 9.62
C ALA A 149 -0.52 -13.86 8.32
N VAL A 150 0.58 -14.59 8.49
CA VAL A 150 1.34 -15.23 7.41
C VAL A 150 1.34 -16.73 7.65
N THR A 151 1.34 -17.53 6.60
CA THR A 151 1.44 -18.99 6.67
C THR A 151 2.24 -19.53 5.49
N GLU A 152 2.74 -20.73 5.63
CA GLU A 152 3.27 -21.47 4.47
C GLU A 152 2.18 -21.72 3.44
N ALA A 153 2.55 -21.72 2.17
CA ALA A 153 1.65 -21.92 1.06
C ALA A 153 2.16 -22.99 0.11
N ALA A 154 1.25 -23.81 -0.40
CA ALA A 154 1.51 -24.77 -1.46
C ALA A 154 1.16 -24.15 -2.81
N VAL A 155 2.10 -24.12 -3.75
CA VAL A 155 1.87 -23.55 -5.08
C VAL A 155 1.36 -24.65 -6.03
N PRO A 156 0.12 -24.58 -6.54
CA PRO A 156 -0.39 -25.55 -7.50
C PRO A 156 0.51 -25.69 -8.72
N GLY A 157 0.91 -26.91 -9.02
CA GLY A 157 1.83 -27.21 -10.14
C GLY A 157 3.32 -26.94 -9.88
N ALA A 158 3.70 -26.53 -8.65
CA ALA A 158 5.09 -26.34 -8.24
C ALA A 158 5.29 -26.86 -6.79
N PRO A 159 5.25 -28.18 -6.56
CA PRO A 159 5.24 -28.76 -5.21
C PRO A 159 6.55 -28.57 -4.42
N ALA A 160 7.64 -28.20 -5.08
CA ALA A 160 8.92 -27.88 -4.46
C ALA A 160 9.11 -26.37 -4.16
N ALA A 161 8.13 -25.55 -4.51
CA ALA A 161 8.21 -24.12 -4.26
C ALA A 161 8.13 -23.82 -2.76
N VAL A 162 8.95 -22.88 -2.32
CA VAL A 162 8.81 -22.24 -1.00
C VAL A 162 7.99 -20.98 -1.20
N ALA A 163 6.84 -20.93 -0.53
CA ALA A 163 5.95 -19.78 -0.63
C ALA A 163 5.29 -19.47 0.71
N HIS A 164 5.04 -18.19 0.94
CA HIS A 164 4.38 -17.67 2.13
C HIS A 164 3.17 -16.85 1.70
N LEU A 165 2.00 -17.18 2.25
CA LEU A 165 0.75 -16.46 2.05
C LEU A 165 0.51 -15.51 3.21
N ALA A 166 0.45 -14.21 2.95
CA ALA A 166 0.10 -13.21 3.95
C ALA A 166 -1.30 -12.66 3.68
N ARG A 167 -2.14 -12.57 4.73
CA ARG A 167 -3.45 -11.95 4.66
C ARG A 167 -3.36 -10.46 4.96
N VAL A 168 -3.14 -9.68 3.91
CA VAL A 168 -2.98 -8.23 3.96
C VAL A 168 -3.30 -7.61 2.60
N GLY A 169 -3.94 -6.45 2.57
CA GLY A 169 -4.34 -5.77 1.33
C GLY A 169 -4.16 -4.26 1.39
N THR A 170 -4.51 -3.59 0.30
CA THR A 170 -4.40 -2.13 0.13
C THR A 170 -5.69 -1.48 -0.36
N THR A 171 -6.71 -2.27 -0.69
CA THR A 171 -7.91 -1.81 -1.40
C THR A 171 -9.14 -1.68 -0.51
N GLY A 172 -8.99 -2.05 0.78
CA GLY A 172 -10.11 -2.16 1.72
C GLY A 172 -10.92 -3.45 1.57
N GLU A 173 -10.75 -4.18 0.46
CA GLU A 173 -11.32 -5.52 0.25
C GLU A 173 -10.43 -6.60 0.89
N TYR A 174 -10.86 -7.88 0.86
CA TYR A 174 -9.96 -8.97 1.21
C TYR A 174 -8.71 -8.90 0.35
N GLY A 175 -7.55 -8.99 0.98
CA GLY A 175 -6.26 -8.94 0.29
C GLY A 175 -5.33 -10.02 0.79
N TYR A 176 -4.59 -10.59 -0.14
CA TYR A 176 -3.55 -11.58 0.10
C TYR A 176 -2.37 -11.33 -0.80
N LEU A 177 -1.19 -11.71 -0.33
CA LEU A 177 0.02 -11.75 -1.15
C LEU A 177 0.78 -13.07 -0.93
N LEU A 178 1.44 -13.51 -1.98
CA LEU A 178 2.34 -14.67 -1.97
C LEU A 178 3.76 -14.21 -2.25
N ILE A 179 4.65 -14.42 -1.29
CA ILE A 179 6.10 -14.29 -1.44
C ILE A 179 6.61 -15.67 -1.81
N SER A 180 7.30 -15.84 -2.94
CA SER A 180 7.71 -17.16 -3.42
C SER A 180 9.04 -17.16 -4.14
N ASP A 181 9.79 -18.27 -4.02
CA ASP A 181 11.03 -18.57 -4.76
C ASP A 181 10.79 -19.02 -6.22
N THR A 182 9.54 -19.22 -6.60
CA THR A 182 9.09 -19.56 -7.96
C THR A 182 8.05 -18.57 -8.47
N PRO A 183 8.37 -17.26 -8.57
CA PRO A 183 7.38 -16.20 -8.78
C PRO A 183 6.58 -16.35 -10.07
N GLU A 184 7.17 -16.91 -11.14
CA GLU A 184 6.49 -17.15 -12.40
C GLU A 184 5.43 -18.26 -12.29
N ALA A 185 5.75 -19.35 -11.59
CA ALA A 185 4.80 -20.44 -11.36
C ALA A 185 3.68 -20.01 -10.43
N THR A 186 4.04 -19.31 -9.35
CA THR A 186 3.08 -18.74 -8.38
C THR A 186 2.13 -17.76 -9.06
N HIS A 187 2.63 -16.84 -9.86
CA HIS A 187 1.78 -15.89 -10.57
C HIS A 187 0.81 -16.58 -11.54
N ARG A 188 1.28 -17.59 -12.28
CA ARG A 188 0.39 -18.37 -13.17
C ARG A 188 -0.70 -19.10 -12.40
N ALA A 189 -0.36 -19.71 -11.24
CA ALA A 189 -1.32 -20.39 -10.40
C ALA A 189 -2.36 -19.41 -9.83
N VAL A 190 -1.93 -18.24 -9.34
CA VAL A 190 -2.84 -17.17 -8.89
C VAL A 190 -3.77 -16.73 -10.02
N LEU A 191 -3.25 -16.48 -11.22
CA LEU A 191 -4.08 -16.06 -12.35
C LEU A 191 -5.07 -17.14 -12.79
N ALA A 192 -4.75 -18.40 -12.65
CA ALA A 192 -5.70 -19.49 -12.91
C ALA A 192 -6.85 -19.47 -11.89
N ALA A 193 -6.53 -19.43 -10.60
CA ALA A 193 -7.52 -19.35 -9.54
C ALA A 193 -8.38 -18.07 -9.59
N VAL A 194 -7.77 -16.92 -9.92
CA VAL A 194 -8.48 -15.65 -10.11
C VAL A 194 -9.50 -15.73 -11.23
N ARG A 195 -9.18 -16.38 -12.38
CA ARG A 195 -10.13 -16.55 -13.49
C ARG A 195 -11.30 -17.45 -13.11
N GLU A 196 -11.08 -18.48 -12.28
CA GLU A 196 -12.16 -19.34 -11.76
C GLU A 196 -13.15 -18.55 -10.92
N GLN A 197 -12.71 -17.47 -10.27
CA GLN A 197 -13.56 -16.56 -9.51
C GLN A 197 -14.15 -15.42 -10.37
N GLY A 198 -13.98 -15.45 -11.70
CA GLY A 198 -14.45 -14.40 -12.59
C GLY A 198 -13.64 -13.11 -12.55
N GLY A 199 -12.45 -13.16 -11.94
CA GLY A 199 -11.52 -12.05 -11.89
C GLY A 199 -10.51 -12.03 -13.03
N HIS A 200 -9.61 -11.06 -13.00
CA HIS A 200 -8.54 -10.91 -13.99
C HIS A 200 -7.32 -10.15 -13.44
N PRO A 201 -6.18 -10.15 -14.16
CA PRO A 201 -5.07 -9.28 -13.80
C PRO A 201 -5.49 -7.81 -13.94
N VAL A 202 -5.09 -6.98 -12.98
CA VAL A 202 -5.44 -5.55 -12.91
C VAL A 202 -4.22 -4.67 -13.08
N GLY A 203 -4.41 -3.54 -13.75
CA GLY A 203 -3.40 -2.55 -14.00
C GLY A 203 -3.21 -1.57 -12.84
N ARG A 204 -2.12 -0.81 -12.94
CA ARG A 204 -1.70 0.14 -11.91
C ARG A 204 -2.73 1.23 -11.66
N GLU A 205 -3.28 1.84 -12.70
CA GLU A 205 -4.21 2.97 -12.56
C GLU A 205 -5.50 2.57 -11.84
N GLY A 206 -6.03 1.37 -12.15
CA GLY A 206 -7.18 0.81 -11.44
C GLY A 206 -6.89 0.61 -9.95
N LEU A 207 -5.72 0.04 -9.63
CA LEU A 207 -5.27 -0.12 -8.24
C LEU A 207 -5.07 1.22 -7.54
N ASP A 208 -4.45 2.20 -8.19
CA ASP A 208 -4.18 3.51 -7.61
C ASP A 208 -5.51 4.22 -7.24
N ARG A 209 -6.54 4.10 -8.09
CA ARG A 209 -7.88 4.60 -7.76
C ARG A 209 -8.49 3.90 -6.56
N VAL A 210 -8.49 2.58 -6.55
CA VAL A 210 -9.09 1.77 -5.47
C VAL A 210 -8.38 2.02 -4.14
N ARG A 211 -7.05 2.13 -4.15
CA ARG A 211 -6.23 2.47 -2.98
C ARG A 211 -6.53 3.86 -2.43
N ALA A 212 -6.68 4.83 -3.31
CA ALA A 212 -7.03 6.19 -2.89
C ALA A 212 -8.37 6.24 -2.15
N GLU A 213 -9.40 5.55 -2.66
CA GLU A 213 -10.70 5.45 -2.02
C GLU A 213 -10.67 4.69 -0.68
N ALA A 214 -9.77 3.73 -0.55
CA ALA A 214 -9.56 2.96 0.68
C ALA A 214 -8.76 3.71 1.76
N GLY A 215 -8.22 4.90 1.45
CA GLY A 215 -7.35 5.64 2.36
C GLY A 215 -5.87 5.28 2.25
N MET A 216 -5.49 4.48 1.24
CA MET A 216 -4.12 3.99 1.02
C MET A 216 -3.44 4.72 -0.15
N ALA A 217 -3.77 6.00 -0.36
CA ALA A 217 -3.27 6.79 -1.49
C ALA A 217 -1.74 6.90 -1.53
N LEU A 218 -1.07 6.92 -0.38
CA LEU A 218 0.40 6.97 -0.30
C LEU A 218 1.08 5.76 -0.95
N CYS A 219 0.40 4.61 -1.05
CA CYS A 219 0.88 3.46 -1.82
C CYS A 219 0.97 3.77 -3.33
N ALA A 220 0.14 4.69 -3.82
CA ALA A 220 0.12 5.12 -5.22
C ALA A 220 1.06 6.31 -5.47
N THR A 221 1.08 7.27 -4.56
CA THR A 221 1.74 8.58 -4.74
C THR A 221 3.12 8.68 -4.12
N GLY A 222 3.46 7.79 -3.18
CA GLY A 222 4.51 8.06 -2.20
C GLY A 222 4.10 9.22 -1.27
N PHE A 223 5.07 9.87 -0.65
CA PHE A 223 4.80 10.87 0.39
C PHE A 223 4.56 12.29 -0.12
N LEU A 224 4.66 12.54 -1.43
CA LEU A 224 4.41 13.86 -2.04
C LEU A 224 5.27 14.99 -1.43
N GLY A 225 6.45 14.68 -0.89
CA GLY A 225 7.32 15.62 -0.20
C GLY A 225 6.83 16.06 1.19
N LEU A 226 5.83 15.37 1.74
CA LEU A 226 5.28 15.68 3.05
C LEU A 226 6.14 15.11 4.18
N THR A 227 6.14 15.80 5.31
CA THR A 227 6.65 15.30 6.60
C THR A 227 5.69 14.29 7.23
N VAL A 228 6.13 13.57 8.25
CA VAL A 228 5.34 12.53 8.93
C VAL A 228 3.99 13.06 9.43
N ASP A 229 3.99 14.24 10.03
CA ASP A 229 2.78 14.91 10.54
C ASP A 229 1.82 15.35 9.45
N ARG A 230 2.36 15.96 8.37
CA ARG A 230 1.56 16.44 7.23
C ARG A 230 0.94 15.30 6.41
N ALA A 231 1.64 14.15 6.36
CA ALA A 231 1.15 12.94 5.70
C ALA A 231 0.19 12.11 6.57
N ASP A 232 -0.13 12.60 7.79
CA ASP A 232 -0.96 11.90 8.79
C ASP A 232 -0.42 10.52 9.21
N LEU A 233 0.93 10.41 9.29
CA LEU A 233 1.64 9.17 9.62
C LEU A 233 2.16 9.12 11.07
N SER A 234 1.80 10.09 11.90
CA SER A 234 2.29 10.20 13.29
C SER A 234 1.95 8.97 14.15
N TRP A 235 0.87 8.27 13.81
CA TRP A 235 0.47 7.01 14.45
C TRP A 235 1.40 5.83 14.13
N MET A 236 2.23 5.94 13.08
CA MET A 236 3.24 4.94 12.71
C MET A 236 4.58 5.16 13.43
N VAL A 237 4.69 6.16 14.29
CA VAL A 237 5.91 6.48 15.04
C VAL A 237 5.72 6.12 16.51
N ASP A 238 6.70 5.46 17.07
CA ASP A 238 6.84 5.29 18.51
C ASP A 238 7.61 6.49 19.08
N TRP A 239 6.84 7.45 19.60
CA TRP A 239 7.36 8.73 20.11
C TRP A 239 8.16 8.61 21.41
N ASP A 240 8.11 7.46 22.08
CA ASP A 240 8.89 7.21 23.28
C ASP A 240 10.30 6.66 22.96
N ARG A 241 10.53 6.23 21.73
CA ARG A 241 11.80 5.71 21.21
C ARG A 241 12.62 6.73 20.41
N LEU A 242 12.37 8.02 20.55
CA LEU A 242 13.15 9.05 19.85
C LEU A 242 14.64 8.95 20.24
N GLY A 243 15.51 8.85 19.23
CA GLY A 243 16.94 8.62 19.38
C GLY A 243 17.37 7.16 19.17
N GLU A 244 16.45 6.21 19.07
CA GLU A 244 16.74 4.78 18.99
C GLU A 244 16.64 4.20 17.56
N PHE A 245 15.96 4.87 16.66
CA PHE A 245 15.81 4.44 15.27
C PHE A 245 16.22 5.54 14.29
N ARG A 246 16.55 5.12 13.08
CA ARG A 246 17.01 6.01 12.00
C ARG A 246 16.01 7.12 11.73
N GLY A 247 16.53 8.35 11.62
CA GLY A 247 15.73 9.54 11.30
C GLY A 247 14.93 10.12 12.47
N SER A 248 14.88 9.45 13.62
CA SER A 248 14.13 9.92 14.79
C SER A 248 14.56 11.29 15.30
N GLY A 249 15.84 11.65 15.15
CA GLY A 249 16.37 12.96 15.54
C GLY A 249 15.86 14.13 14.68
N GLY A 250 15.36 13.86 13.49
CA GLY A 250 14.74 14.86 12.59
C GLY A 250 13.23 15.02 12.79
N LEU A 251 12.61 14.19 13.62
CA LEU A 251 11.17 14.26 13.86
C LEU A 251 10.79 15.43 14.76
N ALA A 252 9.74 16.14 14.35
CA ALA A 252 9.06 17.11 15.20
C ALA A 252 7.70 16.55 15.64
N ARG A 253 7.31 16.77 16.89
CA ARG A 253 5.97 16.40 17.34
C ARG A 253 4.93 17.19 16.54
N PRO A 254 3.81 16.52 16.12
CA PRO A 254 2.78 17.16 15.32
C PRO A 254 2.23 18.41 15.98
N ALA A 255 2.11 19.50 15.22
CA ALA A 255 1.37 20.68 15.65
C ALA A 255 -0.13 20.42 15.53
N ALA A 256 -0.90 20.83 16.53
CA ALA A 256 -2.35 20.62 16.55
C ALA A 256 -3.07 21.33 15.38
N ASP A 257 -2.51 22.44 14.94
CA ASP A 257 -3.02 23.34 13.89
C ASP A 257 -2.17 23.36 12.62
N GLY A 258 -1.25 22.39 12.46
CA GLY A 258 -0.44 22.25 11.25
C GLY A 258 -1.25 21.86 10.02
N PRO A 259 -0.76 22.10 8.79
CA PRO A 259 -1.41 21.65 7.56
C PRO A 259 -1.45 20.12 7.49
N ARG A 260 -2.53 19.56 6.89
CA ARG A 260 -2.71 18.11 6.79
C ARG A 260 -3.12 17.65 5.40
N LEU A 261 -2.65 16.47 5.03
CA LEU A 261 -3.13 15.75 3.86
C LEU A 261 -4.62 15.43 4.02
N THR A 262 -5.41 15.91 3.08
CA THR A 262 -6.87 15.83 3.14
C THR A 262 -7.42 15.32 1.81
N ALA A 263 -8.42 14.45 1.87
CA ALA A 263 -9.15 14.01 0.70
C ALA A 263 -10.30 14.97 0.39
N LEU A 264 -10.46 15.27 -0.90
CA LEU A 264 -11.55 16.07 -1.44
C LEU A 264 -12.19 15.34 -2.61
N THR A 265 -13.46 15.65 -2.86
CA THR A 265 -14.16 15.24 -4.07
C THR A 265 -14.52 16.44 -4.94
N ALA A 266 -14.58 16.19 -6.25
CA ALA A 266 -14.99 17.16 -7.25
C ALA A 266 -16.00 16.53 -8.24
N SER A 267 -16.68 17.38 -9.00
CA SER A 267 -17.57 16.92 -10.07
C SER A 267 -16.83 16.09 -11.12
N PRO A 268 -17.50 15.13 -11.75
CA PRO A 268 -16.92 14.31 -12.80
C PRO A 268 -16.29 15.16 -13.92
N GLY A 269 -15.13 14.72 -14.39
CA GLY A 269 -14.40 15.36 -15.47
C GLY A 269 -13.59 16.59 -15.05
N SER A 270 -13.64 17.03 -13.78
CA SER A 270 -12.73 18.06 -13.28
C SER A 270 -11.29 17.54 -13.29
N ARG A 271 -10.33 18.38 -13.70
CA ARG A 271 -8.89 18.03 -13.73
C ARG A 271 -8.10 19.12 -13.06
N PHE A 272 -7.34 18.76 -12.02
CA PHE A 272 -6.56 19.69 -11.24
C PHE A 272 -5.07 19.37 -11.38
N ALA A 273 -4.28 20.38 -11.67
CA ALA A 273 -2.83 20.26 -11.66
C ALA A 273 -2.32 20.18 -10.20
N ALA A 274 -1.25 19.43 -9.98
CA ALA A 274 -0.51 19.53 -8.73
C ALA A 274 0.01 20.97 -8.57
N GLY A 275 -0.16 21.55 -7.38
CA GLY A 275 0.14 22.95 -7.09
C GLY A 275 -1.04 23.90 -7.28
N ALA A 276 -2.21 23.45 -7.79
CA ALA A 276 -3.39 24.30 -7.88
C ALA A 276 -3.82 24.77 -6.48
N GLU A 277 -4.10 26.07 -6.36
CA GLU A 277 -4.53 26.68 -5.10
C GLU A 277 -5.94 26.23 -4.73
N VAL A 278 -6.13 25.82 -3.50
CA VAL A 278 -7.45 25.53 -2.92
C VAL A 278 -7.90 26.73 -2.12
N THR A 279 -9.13 27.19 -2.38
CA THR A 279 -9.68 28.41 -1.77
C THR A 279 -10.97 28.14 -0.99
N ALA A 280 -11.16 28.89 0.11
CA ALA A 280 -12.41 29.02 0.86
C ALA A 280 -12.85 30.50 0.81
N ALA A 281 -14.05 30.78 0.30
CA ALA A 281 -14.55 32.14 0.14
C ALA A 281 -13.57 33.11 -0.55
N GLY A 282 -12.74 32.60 -1.46
CA GLY A 282 -11.74 33.39 -2.22
C GLY A 282 -10.41 33.59 -1.49
N GLN A 283 -10.21 33.01 -0.32
CA GLN A 283 -8.92 33.00 0.38
C GLN A 283 -8.22 31.67 0.16
N ALA A 284 -6.91 31.68 -0.07
CA ALA A 284 -6.08 30.47 -0.17
C ALA A 284 -6.08 29.74 1.19
N VAL A 285 -6.35 28.44 1.14
CA VAL A 285 -6.42 27.57 2.34
C VAL A 285 -5.64 26.26 2.14
N GLY A 286 -4.97 26.11 1.02
CA GLY A 286 -4.17 24.93 0.75
C GLY A 286 -3.84 24.75 -0.71
N THR A 287 -3.32 23.56 -1.04
CA THR A 287 -2.79 23.25 -2.38
C THR A 287 -3.12 21.81 -2.76
N VAL A 288 -3.57 21.61 -3.99
CA VAL A 288 -3.74 20.27 -4.57
C VAL A 288 -2.38 19.59 -4.72
N LEU A 289 -2.28 18.35 -4.25
CA LEU A 289 -1.07 17.55 -4.37
C LEU A 289 -1.18 16.49 -5.47
N TRP A 290 -2.35 15.87 -5.59
CA TRP A 290 -2.56 14.78 -6.52
C TRP A 290 -4.06 14.54 -6.76
N GLN A 291 -4.39 14.07 -7.95
CA GLN A 291 -5.73 13.59 -8.29
C GLN A 291 -5.66 12.11 -8.66
N ALA A 292 -6.54 11.31 -8.08
CA ALA A 292 -6.66 9.90 -8.41
C ALA A 292 -7.18 9.70 -9.84
N PRO A 293 -6.79 8.61 -10.52
CA PRO A 293 -7.37 8.27 -11.82
C PRO A 293 -8.89 8.14 -11.74
N SER A 294 -9.59 8.63 -12.75
CA SER A 294 -11.07 8.57 -12.82
C SER A 294 -11.52 7.20 -13.32
N ALA A 295 -12.33 6.49 -12.54
CA ALA A 295 -12.72 5.10 -12.82
C ALA A 295 -14.17 4.92 -13.27
N ASN A 296 -15.10 5.56 -12.60
CA ASN A 296 -16.54 5.28 -12.72
C ASN A 296 -17.37 6.48 -13.20
N GLY A 297 -16.75 7.66 -13.32
CA GLY A 297 -17.43 8.88 -13.76
C GLY A 297 -18.37 9.50 -12.74
N ASP A 298 -18.39 9.01 -11.48
CA ASP A 298 -19.29 9.53 -10.45
C ASP A 298 -18.72 10.77 -9.76
N GLU A 299 -17.48 10.70 -9.32
CA GLU A 299 -16.75 11.83 -8.70
C GLU A 299 -15.24 11.70 -8.91
N GLU A 300 -14.57 12.83 -8.92
CA GLU A 300 -13.11 12.87 -8.89
C GLU A 300 -12.64 12.89 -7.44
N LEU A 301 -11.57 12.15 -7.14
CA LEU A 301 -10.93 12.12 -5.82
C LEU A 301 -9.59 12.85 -5.90
N VAL A 302 -9.43 13.84 -5.03
CA VAL A 302 -8.28 14.74 -5.01
C VAL A 302 -7.63 14.71 -3.62
N LEU A 303 -6.32 14.70 -3.56
CA LEU A 303 -5.55 14.91 -2.34
C LEU A 303 -4.99 16.33 -2.33
N ALA A 304 -5.19 17.03 -1.23
CA ALA A 304 -4.64 18.36 -1.01
C ALA A 304 -3.98 18.47 0.37
N LEU A 305 -3.02 19.36 0.50
CA LEU A 305 -2.53 19.82 1.79
C LEU A 305 -3.36 21.04 2.18
N LEU A 306 -4.13 20.94 3.25
CA LEU A 306 -5.00 22.00 3.72
C LEU A 306 -4.54 22.55 5.07
N ASP A 307 -4.61 23.88 5.22
CA ASP A 307 -4.33 24.57 6.46
C ASP A 307 -5.47 24.37 7.48
N ALA A 308 -5.18 24.61 8.76
CA ALA A 308 -6.19 24.59 9.81
C ALA A 308 -7.20 25.73 9.63
N PRO A 309 -8.49 25.47 9.87
CA PRO A 309 -9.15 24.20 10.22
C PRO A 309 -9.77 23.49 9.00
N PHE A 310 -9.32 23.75 7.78
CA PHE A 310 -9.99 23.35 6.53
C PHE A 310 -9.88 21.87 6.18
N TRP A 311 -9.19 21.04 6.95
CA TRP A 311 -9.18 19.58 6.77
C TRP A 311 -10.42 18.87 7.35
N VAL A 312 -11.33 19.61 8.02
CA VAL A 312 -12.56 19.03 8.56
C VAL A 312 -13.47 18.57 7.43
N PRO A 313 -14.02 17.33 7.47
CA PRO A 313 -14.91 16.84 6.43
C PRO A 313 -16.20 17.64 6.31
N GLY A 314 -16.72 17.76 5.08
CA GLY A 314 -17.99 18.43 4.78
C GLY A 314 -17.87 19.92 4.51
N LEU A 315 -16.68 20.45 4.28
CA LEU A 315 -16.48 21.85 3.89
C LEU A 315 -16.54 22.02 2.37
N ASP A 316 -17.17 23.10 1.93
CA ASP A 316 -17.19 23.52 0.54
C ASP A 316 -16.00 24.46 0.25
N LEU A 317 -15.14 24.01 -0.64
CA LEU A 317 -13.94 24.69 -1.12
C LEU A 317 -14.02 24.87 -2.64
N ALA A 318 -13.01 25.45 -3.24
CA ALA A 318 -12.89 25.53 -4.69
C ALA A 318 -11.41 25.57 -5.12
N ALA A 319 -11.14 25.09 -6.34
CA ALA A 319 -9.88 25.30 -7.03
C ALA A 319 -10.13 25.58 -8.51
N GLU A 320 -9.15 26.16 -9.20
CA GLU A 320 -9.17 26.24 -10.65
C GLU A 320 -8.71 24.93 -11.27
N ASP A 321 -9.48 24.43 -12.24
CA ASP A 321 -9.09 23.26 -13.02
C ASP A 321 -8.06 23.63 -14.11
N GLU A 322 -7.56 22.62 -14.84
CA GLU A 322 -6.59 22.82 -15.93
C GLU A 322 -7.11 23.71 -17.07
N GLN A 323 -8.42 23.95 -17.13
CA GLN A 323 -9.06 24.86 -18.10
C GLN A 323 -9.31 26.27 -17.52
N ALA A 324 -8.70 26.60 -16.38
CA ALA A 324 -8.90 27.85 -15.66
C ALA A 324 -10.36 28.11 -15.25
N SER A 325 -11.13 27.04 -15.05
CA SER A 325 -12.50 27.09 -14.57
C SER A 325 -12.53 26.81 -13.08
N ARG A 326 -13.17 27.68 -12.32
CA ARG A 326 -13.37 27.46 -10.88
C ARG A 326 -14.32 26.29 -10.65
N ARG A 327 -13.84 25.24 -9.99
CA ARG A 327 -14.60 24.03 -9.68
C ARG A 327 -14.82 23.91 -8.18
N PRO A 328 -16.03 23.49 -7.76
CA PRO A 328 -16.29 23.18 -6.37
C PRO A 328 -15.52 21.92 -5.96
N LEU A 329 -15.02 21.94 -4.73
CA LEU A 329 -14.40 20.84 -4.03
C LEU A 329 -15.09 20.65 -2.69
N SER A 330 -15.28 19.41 -2.25
CA SER A 330 -15.81 19.12 -0.90
C SER A 330 -14.83 18.24 -0.14
N THR A 331 -14.49 18.61 1.08
CA THR A 331 -13.64 17.79 1.95
C THR A 331 -14.41 16.54 2.40
N VAL A 332 -13.75 15.38 2.37
CA VAL A 332 -14.37 14.09 2.68
C VAL A 332 -13.50 13.26 3.62
N THR A 333 -14.11 12.28 4.28
CA THR A 333 -13.38 11.23 5.01
C THR A 333 -13.00 10.08 4.10
N LEU A 334 -11.91 9.39 4.45
CA LEU A 334 -11.56 8.08 3.91
C LEU A 334 -11.79 7.00 4.98
N PRO A 335 -12.13 5.77 4.61
CA PRO A 335 -12.36 5.30 3.24
C PRO A 335 -13.63 5.92 2.61
N ARG A 336 -13.61 6.15 1.29
CA ARG A 336 -14.72 6.74 0.53
C ARG A 336 -15.70 5.68 0.03
N VAL A 337 -15.39 4.43 0.21
CA VAL A 337 -16.19 3.28 -0.22
C VAL A 337 -16.43 2.32 0.95
N VAL A 338 -17.59 1.69 0.93
CA VAL A 338 -17.89 0.57 1.82
C VAL A 338 -17.46 -0.71 1.08
N ALA A 339 -16.41 -1.35 1.59
CA ALA A 339 -15.89 -2.56 1.00
C ALA A 339 -16.93 -3.70 1.04
N ARG A 340 -17.09 -4.44 -0.05
CA ARG A 340 -18.00 -5.60 -0.10
C ARG A 340 -17.54 -6.72 0.83
N SER A 341 -16.24 -6.83 1.03
CA SER A 341 -15.63 -7.79 1.97
C SER A 341 -16.16 -7.66 3.40
N LEU A 342 -16.65 -6.48 3.81
CA LEU A 342 -17.26 -6.30 5.14
C LEU A 342 -18.55 -7.10 5.32
N THR A 343 -19.24 -7.44 4.26
CA THR A 343 -20.49 -8.20 4.27
C THR A 343 -20.39 -9.59 3.61
N THR A 344 -19.25 -9.88 2.96
CA THR A 344 -18.97 -11.18 2.35
C THR A 344 -18.36 -12.11 3.40
N ARG A 345 -18.97 -13.25 3.63
CA ARG A 345 -18.42 -14.28 4.51
C ARG A 345 -17.38 -15.11 3.76
N ILE A 346 -16.30 -15.40 4.43
CA ILE A 346 -15.35 -16.45 4.02
C ILE A 346 -15.99 -17.79 4.37
N SER A 347 -16.17 -18.69 3.39
CA SER A 347 -16.85 -19.98 3.60
C SER A 347 -16.24 -21.08 2.72
#